data_93930498408161392742b0e202beedc5
#
_entry.id   93930498408161392742b0e202beedc5
#
_cell.length_a   1.000
_cell.length_b   1.000
_cell.length_c   1.000
_cell.angle_alpha   90.00
_cell.angle_beta   90.00
_cell.angle_gamma   90.00
#
_symmetry.space_group_name_H-M   'P 1'
#
loop_
_entity.id
_entity.type
_entity.pdbx_description
1 polymer ?
#
loop_
_entity_poly.entity_id
_entity_poly.type
_entity_poly.pdbx_seq_one_letter_code
_entity_poly.pdbx_strand_id
1 'polypeptide(L)'
;MAEDITARSSELGFAAFTSAGMDGSSDWRFKTHLANLPIYFEYQTDGISSTDAIKGTYLDNYRDIWDLYINNSTCDPAELSAKTGDDSRNEFLAGDAVFFQNGSWEYGNLTGEDGYTDDDLAMIPIYIGAGDEANQGLCTGTENYWCVNNQADEADIQATLDFINWCVTSELGTKSMADDMGFVIPFKGAQESPNLLTLQKARLRYHGTSQPCRLRSGRMA
;
A
#
# COMPACT_ATOMS: atom_id res chain seq x y z
N MET A 1 11.20 -16.92 5.56
CA MET A 1 9.97 -17.38 4.84
C MET A 1 10.12 -17.19 3.34
N ALA A 2 10.27 -15.97 2.80
CA ALA A 2 10.38 -15.75 1.35
C ALA A 2 11.51 -16.56 0.71
N GLU A 3 12.71 -16.49 1.23
CA GLU A 3 13.86 -17.27 0.77
C GLU A 3 13.67 -18.80 0.86
N ASP A 4 12.95 -19.28 1.89
CA ASP A 4 12.61 -20.71 2.02
C ASP A 4 11.61 -21.14 0.94
N ILE A 5 10.60 -20.30 0.64
CA ILE A 5 9.68 -20.54 -0.46
C ILE A 5 10.43 -20.57 -1.79
N THR A 6 11.31 -19.60 -2.04
CA THR A 6 12.13 -19.54 -3.26
C THR A 6 13.02 -20.77 -3.41
N ALA A 7 13.69 -21.19 -2.34
CA ALA A 7 14.54 -22.39 -2.35
C ALA A 7 13.74 -23.67 -2.68
N ARG A 8 12.46 -23.67 -2.41
CA ARG A 8 11.54 -24.81 -2.63
C ARG A 8 10.52 -24.58 -3.75
N SER A 9 10.66 -23.52 -4.54
CA SER A 9 9.67 -23.12 -5.54
C SER A 9 9.36 -24.22 -6.55
N SER A 10 10.35 -25.00 -6.97
CA SER A 10 10.15 -26.16 -7.86
C SER A 10 9.33 -27.29 -7.23
N GLU A 11 9.39 -27.47 -5.91
CA GLU A 11 8.59 -28.43 -5.16
C GLU A 11 7.17 -27.90 -4.91
N LEU A 12 7.08 -26.62 -4.54
CA LEU A 12 5.83 -25.96 -4.14
C LEU A 12 4.96 -25.58 -5.33
N GLY A 13 5.56 -25.30 -6.49
CA GLY A 13 4.87 -24.86 -7.70
C GLY A 13 4.56 -23.37 -7.72
N PHE A 14 5.10 -22.57 -6.78
CA PHE A 14 4.90 -21.13 -6.71
C PHE A 14 6.13 -20.40 -6.15
N ALA A 15 6.22 -19.10 -6.40
CA ALA A 15 7.24 -18.21 -5.88
C ALA A 15 6.80 -17.52 -4.57
N ALA A 16 7.73 -16.80 -3.93
CA ALA A 16 7.38 -16.01 -2.77
C ALA A 16 6.60 -14.75 -3.16
N PHE A 17 7.13 -13.95 -4.07
CA PHE A 17 6.52 -12.70 -4.51
C PHE A 17 6.11 -12.76 -5.98
N THR A 18 5.08 -11.99 -6.32
CA THR A 18 4.80 -11.66 -7.72
C THR A 18 5.94 -10.86 -8.33
N SER A 19 5.92 -10.67 -9.65
CA SER A 19 6.92 -9.87 -10.38
C SER A 19 6.96 -8.40 -9.97
N ALA A 20 5.95 -7.95 -9.24
CA ALA A 20 5.78 -6.62 -8.66
C ALA A 20 5.72 -5.44 -9.65
N GLY A 21 5.78 -5.70 -10.96
CA GLY A 21 5.64 -4.66 -11.97
C GLY A 21 6.65 -3.52 -11.82
N MET A 22 7.81 -3.65 -12.46
CA MET A 22 8.83 -2.60 -12.47
C MET A 22 8.88 -1.84 -13.80
N ASP A 23 7.89 -1.99 -14.64
CA ASP A 23 7.74 -1.14 -15.82
C ASP A 23 7.52 0.33 -15.42
N GLY A 24 7.75 1.27 -16.33
CA GLY A 24 7.72 2.70 -16.02
C GLY A 24 6.37 3.24 -15.49
N SER A 25 5.29 2.46 -15.60
CA SER A 25 3.96 2.80 -15.06
C SER A 25 3.68 2.20 -13.68
N SER A 26 4.41 1.16 -13.28
CA SER A 26 4.13 0.36 -12.08
C SER A 26 5.22 0.43 -11.01
N ASP A 27 6.41 0.92 -11.33
CA ASP A 27 7.60 0.96 -10.47
C ASP A 27 7.47 1.85 -9.23
N TRP A 28 6.42 2.68 -9.16
CA TRP A 28 6.10 3.50 -7.99
C TRP A 28 5.90 2.66 -6.72
N ARG A 29 5.51 1.38 -6.84
CA ARG A 29 5.39 0.46 -5.72
C ARG A 29 6.71 0.30 -4.98
N PHE A 30 7.81 0.16 -5.73
CA PHE A 30 9.15 0.10 -5.18
C PHE A 30 9.65 1.47 -4.73
N LYS A 31 9.43 2.51 -5.53
CA LYS A 31 9.95 3.86 -5.26
C LYS A 31 9.27 4.53 -4.07
N THR A 32 7.96 4.33 -3.89
CA THR A 32 7.19 5.02 -2.84
C THR A 32 6.80 4.10 -1.70
N HIS A 33 6.13 2.99 -1.94
CA HIS A 33 5.68 2.12 -0.87
C HIS A 33 6.84 1.60 -0.03
N LEU A 34 7.89 1.08 -0.64
CA LEU A 34 9.04 0.58 0.10
C LEU A 34 9.90 1.71 0.69
N ALA A 35 10.01 2.86 0.01
CA ALA A 35 10.80 4.00 0.51
C ALA A 35 10.14 4.72 1.69
N ASN A 36 8.83 4.64 1.84
CA ASN A 36 8.12 5.26 2.96
C ASN A 36 8.58 4.74 4.32
N LEU A 37 8.90 3.45 4.42
CA LEU A 37 9.30 2.83 5.70
C LEU A 37 10.65 3.31 6.23
N PRO A 38 11.77 3.28 5.46
CA PRO A 38 13.03 3.81 5.94
C PRO A 38 12.97 5.29 6.30
N ILE A 39 12.20 6.10 5.55
CA ILE A 39 11.97 7.50 5.87
C ILE A 39 11.17 7.65 7.18
N TYR A 40 10.13 6.86 7.35
CA TYR A 40 9.34 6.85 8.59
C TYR A 40 10.20 6.52 9.81
N PHE A 41 11.02 5.47 9.75
CA PHE A 41 11.88 5.09 10.88
C PHE A 41 12.99 6.12 11.13
N GLU A 42 13.52 6.77 10.10
CA GLU A 42 14.46 7.88 10.26
C GLU A 42 13.79 9.04 11.01
N TYR A 43 12.58 9.42 10.63
CA TYR A 43 11.81 10.48 11.30
C TYR A 43 11.51 10.13 12.76
N GLN A 44 11.16 8.86 13.04
CA GLN A 44 10.95 8.41 14.42
C GLN A 44 12.23 8.50 15.25
N THR A 45 13.35 8.06 14.69
CA THR A 45 14.66 8.08 15.36
C THR A 45 15.13 9.50 15.64
N ASP A 46 14.91 10.41 14.70
CA ASP A 46 15.31 11.82 14.82
C ASP A 46 14.30 12.67 15.61
N GLY A 47 13.10 12.16 15.90
CA GLY A 47 12.04 12.90 16.57
C GLY A 47 11.49 14.08 15.76
N ILE A 48 11.51 13.97 14.41
CA ILE A 48 11.07 15.02 13.49
C ILE A 48 9.83 14.61 12.71
N SER A 49 9.16 15.57 12.08
CA SER A 49 8.00 15.34 11.22
C SER A 49 8.21 15.79 9.77
N SER A 50 9.30 16.49 9.50
CA SER A 50 9.69 16.94 8.18
C SER A 50 11.18 17.28 8.15
N THR A 51 11.79 17.25 6.97
CA THR A 51 13.18 17.68 6.74
C THR A 51 13.34 18.14 5.29
N ASP A 52 14.28 19.02 5.04
CA ASP A 52 14.65 19.44 3.67
C ASP A 52 15.45 18.36 2.95
N ALA A 53 16.10 17.46 3.71
CA ALA A 53 16.86 16.33 3.16
C ALA A 53 16.90 15.16 4.15
N ILE A 54 16.63 13.96 3.66
CA ILE A 54 16.79 12.72 4.42
C ILE A 54 18.28 12.40 4.61
N LYS A 55 18.64 11.79 5.73
CA LYS A 55 20.02 11.37 6.04
C LYS A 55 20.40 10.04 5.40
N GLY A 56 19.42 9.20 5.12
CA GLY A 56 19.61 7.83 4.64
C GLY A 56 20.02 6.84 5.73
N THR A 57 19.61 7.09 6.97
CA THR A 57 19.95 6.24 8.13
C THR A 57 19.59 4.77 7.89
N TYR A 58 18.50 4.50 7.19
CA TYR A 58 17.99 3.16 6.89
C TYR A 58 18.14 2.76 5.41
N LEU A 59 19.18 3.27 4.73
CA LEU A 59 19.41 2.98 3.31
C LEU A 59 19.75 1.50 3.07
N ASP A 60 20.51 0.87 3.98
CA ASP A 60 20.82 -0.57 3.86
C ASP A 60 19.54 -1.41 4.00
N ASN A 61 18.68 -1.10 4.96
CA ASN A 61 17.39 -1.76 5.11
C ASN A 61 16.51 -1.59 3.85
N TYR A 62 16.57 -0.43 3.19
CA TYR A 62 15.87 -0.19 1.93
C TYR A 62 16.41 -1.05 0.80
N ARG A 63 17.73 -1.23 0.73
CA ARG A 63 18.36 -2.14 -0.22
C ARG A 63 17.95 -3.58 0.03
N ASP A 64 18.03 -4.03 1.28
CA ASP A 64 17.70 -5.40 1.65
C ASP A 64 16.26 -5.78 1.28
N ILE A 65 15.30 -4.87 1.46
CA ILE A 65 13.92 -5.14 1.06
C ILE A 65 13.76 -5.19 -0.47
N TRP A 66 14.48 -4.37 -1.22
CA TRP A 66 14.53 -4.48 -2.68
C TRP A 66 15.09 -5.82 -3.11
N ASP A 67 16.24 -6.20 -2.58
CA ASP A 67 16.89 -7.47 -2.88
C ASP A 67 15.99 -8.65 -2.53
N LEU A 68 15.26 -8.58 -1.41
CA LEU A 68 14.29 -9.60 -1.02
C LEU A 68 13.20 -9.78 -2.09
N TYR A 69 12.59 -8.70 -2.54
CA TYR A 69 11.53 -8.77 -3.56
C TYR A 69 12.06 -9.20 -4.92
N ILE A 70 13.15 -8.61 -5.39
CA ILE A 70 13.73 -8.87 -6.71
C ILE A 70 14.17 -10.33 -6.84
N ASN A 71 14.86 -10.86 -5.82
CA ASN A 71 15.45 -12.19 -5.88
C ASN A 71 14.48 -13.33 -5.54
N ASN A 72 13.26 -13.02 -5.09
CA ASN A 72 12.29 -14.03 -4.65
C ASN A 72 10.94 -13.89 -5.41
N SER A 73 10.96 -13.29 -6.58
CA SER A 73 9.78 -13.10 -7.42
C SER A 73 9.57 -14.24 -8.43
N THR A 74 8.44 -14.19 -9.14
CA THR A 74 8.02 -15.16 -10.15
C THR A 74 8.91 -15.20 -11.38
N CYS A 75 9.71 -14.15 -11.62
CA CYS A 75 10.56 -14.06 -12.81
C CYS A 75 12.01 -13.69 -12.48
N ASP A 76 12.90 -13.87 -13.47
CA ASP A 76 14.28 -13.44 -13.37
C ASP A 76 14.35 -11.91 -13.10
N PRO A 77 15.24 -11.44 -12.21
CA PRO A 77 15.44 -10.01 -11.94
C PRO A 77 15.65 -9.17 -13.21
N ALA A 78 16.30 -9.70 -14.24
CA ALA A 78 16.52 -9.00 -15.50
C ALA A 78 15.23 -8.72 -16.30
N GLU A 79 14.17 -9.47 -16.04
CA GLU A 79 12.87 -9.36 -16.75
C GLU A 79 11.87 -8.44 -16.03
N LEU A 80 12.14 -8.09 -14.77
CA LEU A 80 11.21 -7.30 -13.94
C LEU A 80 10.82 -5.96 -14.57
N SER A 81 11.73 -5.31 -15.31
CA SER A 81 11.45 -4.03 -15.96
C SER A 81 10.44 -4.12 -17.11
N ALA A 82 10.14 -5.31 -17.61
CA ALA A 82 9.11 -5.55 -18.61
C ALA A 82 7.76 -5.98 -18.01
N LYS A 83 7.73 -6.30 -16.72
CA LYS A 83 6.53 -6.77 -16.03
C LYS A 83 5.66 -5.60 -15.58
N THR A 84 4.39 -5.65 -15.94
CA THR A 84 3.38 -4.64 -15.60
C THR A 84 2.71 -4.93 -14.26
N GLY A 85 1.96 -3.97 -13.74
CA GLY A 85 1.09 -4.19 -12.57
C GLY A 85 0.02 -5.25 -12.81
N ASP A 86 -0.47 -5.37 -14.05
CA ASP A 86 -1.46 -6.39 -14.43
C ASP A 86 -0.81 -7.79 -14.48
N ASP A 87 0.42 -7.91 -14.95
CA ASP A 87 1.15 -9.19 -14.89
C ASP A 87 1.26 -9.66 -13.43
N SER A 88 1.69 -8.78 -12.55
CA SER A 88 1.83 -9.06 -11.12
C SER A 88 0.50 -9.48 -10.47
N ARG A 89 -0.61 -8.81 -10.80
CA ARG A 89 -1.95 -9.20 -10.32
C ARG A 89 -2.36 -10.57 -10.84
N ASN A 90 -2.16 -10.82 -12.12
CA ASN A 90 -2.53 -12.08 -12.77
C ASN A 90 -1.73 -13.26 -12.21
N GLU A 91 -0.43 -13.07 -11.93
CA GLU A 91 0.40 -14.06 -11.24
C GLU A 91 -0.15 -14.41 -9.86
N PHE A 92 -0.59 -13.41 -9.09
CA PHE A 92 -1.20 -13.64 -7.78
C PHE A 92 -2.53 -14.38 -7.90
N LEU A 93 -3.42 -13.98 -8.81
CA LEU A 93 -4.70 -14.64 -9.07
C LEU A 93 -4.53 -16.08 -9.57
N ALA A 94 -3.48 -16.35 -10.33
CA ALA A 94 -3.14 -17.71 -10.78
C ALA A 94 -2.58 -18.60 -9.66
N GLY A 95 -2.22 -18.03 -8.50
CA GLY A 95 -1.55 -18.75 -7.42
C GLY A 95 -0.05 -18.97 -7.64
N ASP A 96 0.55 -18.25 -8.59
CA ASP A 96 1.98 -18.35 -8.91
C ASP A 96 2.88 -17.75 -7.81
N ALA A 97 2.31 -16.96 -6.90
CA ALA A 97 3.01 -16.35 -5.77
C ALA A 97 2.15 -16.22 -4.52
N VAL A 98 2.81 -16.25 -3.35
CA VAL A 98 2.15 -16.11 -2.03
C VAL A 98 1.91 -14.66 -1.65
N PHE A 99 2.83 -13.76 -2.02
CA PHE A 99 2.81 -12.35 -1.63
C PHE A 99 2.66 -11.45 -2.85
N PHE A 100 1.72 -10.52 -2.75
CA PHE A 100 1.47 -9.46 -3.72
C PHE A 100 1.62 -8.10 -3.03
N GLN A 101 2.67 -7.36 -3.38
CA GLN A 101 2.90 -6.02 -2.82
C GLN A 101 2.06 -5.00 -3.58
N ASN A 102 1.04 -4.48 -2.93
CA ASN A 102 0.15 -3.45 -3.50
C ASN A 102 -0.62 -2.73 -2.38
N GLY A 103 -1.73 -2.09 -2.71
CA GLY A 103 -2.58 -1.38 -1.78
C GLY A 103 -4.01 -1.92 -1.73
N SER A 104 -4.81 -1.38 -0.81
CA SER A 104 -6.19 -1.81 -0.57
C SER A 104 -7.14 -1.66 -1.77
N TRP A 105 -6.81 -0.81 -2.73
CA TRP A 105 -7.56 -0.67 -3.99
C TRP A 105 -7.59 -1.93 -4.86
N GLU A 106 -6.66 -2.85 -4.66
CA GLU A 106 -6.65 -4.13 -5.39
C GLU A 106 -7.71 -5.12 -4.89
N TYR A 107 -8.31 -4.89 -3.73
CA TYR A 107 -9.29 -5.80 -3.15
C TYR A 107 -10.39 -6.19 -4.15
N GLY A 108 -11.01 -5.21 -4.82
CA GLY A 108 -12.06 -5.48 -5.80
C GLY A 108 -11.59 -6.26 -7.03
N ASN A 109 -10.32 -6.10 -7.42
CA ASN A 109 -9.72 -6.85 -8.52
C ASN A 109 -9.38 -8.30 -8.14
N LEU A 110 -9.14 -8.54 -6.84
CA LEU A 110 -8.76 -9.86 -6.33
C LEU A 110 -9.97 -10.72 -5.92
N THR A 111 -11.11 -10.08 -5.59
CA THR A 111 -12.32 -10.74 -5.05
C THR A 111 -13.49 -10.77 -6.03
N GLY A 112 -13.25 -10.61 -7.34
CA GLY A 112 -14.28 -10.72 -8.39
C GLY A 112 -14.92 -12.11 -8.47
N GLU A 113 -15.82 -12.32 -9.43
CA GLU A 113 -16.66 -13.52 -9.56
C GLU A 113 -15.85 -14.84 -9.54
N ASP A 114 -14.65 -14.83 -10.12
CA ASP A 114 -13.71 -15.97 -10.16
C ASP A 114 -12.46 -15.74 -9.29
N GLY A 115 -12.50 -14.75 -8.39
CA GLY A 115 -11.36 -14.37 -7.56
C GLY A 115 -11.33 -15.05 -6.20
N TYR A 116 -10.46 -14.54 -5.34
CA TYR A 116 -10.32 -14.98 -3.96
C TYR A 116 -11.53 -14.57 -3.11
N THR A 117 -11.76 -15.29 -2.04
CA THR A 117 -12.72 -14.92 -0.98
C THR A 117 -11.99 -14.15 0.13
N ASP A 118 -12.76 -13.53 1.01
CA ASP A 118 -12.22 -12.86 2.20
C ASP A 118 -11.40 -13.76 3.12
N ASP A 119 -11.69 -15.05 3.12
CA ASP A 119 -10.98 -16.04 3.93
C ASP A 119 -9.61 -16.42 3.32
N ASP A 120 -9.43 -16.18 2.04
CA ASP A 120 -8.20 -16.48 1.29
C ASP A 120 -7.16 -15.35 1.37
N LEU A 121 -7.60 -14.13 1.70
CA LEU A 121 -6.77 -12.93 1.66
C LEU A 121 -6.42 -12.40 3.05
N ALA A 122 -5.18 -11.93 3.20
CA ALA A 122 -4.73 -11.19 4.37
C ALA A 122 -3.79 -10.05 3.98
N MET A 123 -3.95 -8.89 4.63
CA MET A 123 -2.96 -7.81 4.51
C MET A 123 -1.98 -7.87 5.68
N ILE A 124 -0.71 -7.85 5.36
CA ILE A 124 0.38 -7.82 6.35
C ILE A 124 1.23 -6.56 6.15
N PRO A 125 1.82 -6.01 7.23
CA PRO A 125 2.77 -4.92 7.11
C PRO A 125 4.02 -5.35 6.33
N ILE A 126 4.64 -4.38 5.65
CA ILE A 126 5.97 -4.55 5.08
C ILE A 126 6.99 -4.31 6.20
N TYR A 127 7.91 -5.25 6.39
CA TYR A 127 8.99 -5.16 7.36
C TYR A 127 10.31 -4.93 6.65
N ILE A 128 11.14 -4.05 7.20
CA ILE A 128 12.46 -3.70 6.64
C ILE A 128 13.62 -4.00 7.61
N GLY A 129 13.34 -4.66 8.73
CA GLY A 129 14.37 -4.97 9.75
C GLY A 129 14.77 -3.75 10.58
N ALA A 130 13.90 -2.77 10.79
CA ALA A 130 14.22 -1.53 11.48
C ALA A 130 13.22 -1.16 12.57
N GLY A 131 13.73 -0.50 13.62
CA GLY A 131 12.89 0.06 14.68
C GLY A 131 12.07 -0.99 15.44
N ASP A 132 10.90 -0.56 15.93
CA ASP A 132 9.93 -1.42 16.64
C ASP A 132 8.86 -1.96 15.66
N GLU A 133 9.30 -2.48 14.54
CA GLU A 133 8.40 -2.96 13.48
C GLU A 133 7.52 -4.15 13.88
N ALA A 134 7.89 -4.89 14.94
CA ALA A 134 7.02 -5.94 15.48
C ALA A 134 5.66 -5.40 15.97
N ASN A 135 5.61 -4.12 16.37
CA ASN A 135 4.42 -3.39 16.76
C ASN A 135 3.87 -2.48 15.65
N GLN A 136 4.45 -2.54 14.46
CA GLN A 136 4.04 -1.76 13.30
C GLN A 136 2.70 -2.24 12.74
N GLY A 137 1.86 -1.29 12.33
CA GLY A 137 0.67 -1.56 11.54
C GLY A 137 0.90 -1.44 10.05
N LEU A 138 -0.19 -1.58 9.29
CA LEU A 138 -0.18 -1.29 7.86
C LEU A 138 0.22 0.18 7.65
N CYS A 139 1.07 0.43 6.66
CA CYS A 139 1.42 1.79 6.26
C CYS A 139 0.22 2.44 5.59
N THR A 140 -0.23 3.57 6.12
CA THR A 140 -1.30 4.38 5.55
C THR A 140 -0.83 5.81 5.43
N GLY A 141 -1.23 6.48 4.36
CA GLY A 141 -0.86 7.87 4.12
C GLY A 141 -1.89 8.56 3.23
N THR A 142 -1.76 9.87 3.11
CA THR A 142 -2.52 10.64 2.13
C THR A 142 -1.69 10.71 0.85
N GLU A 143 -2.13 9.99 -0.17
CA GLU A 143 -1.43 9.91 -1.46
C GLU A 143 -2.13 10.70 -2.55
N ASN A 144 -3.46 10.85 -2.45
CA ASN A 144 -4.28 11.54 -3.43
C ASN A 144 -4.87 12.81 -2.83
N TYR A 145 -4.85 13.88 -3.62
CA TYR A 145 -5.31 15.21 -3.23
C TYR A 145 -6.25 15.77 -4.29
N TRP A 146 -7.32 16.45 -3.87
CA TRP A 146 -8.05 17.33 -4.75
C TRP A 146 -7.34 18.69 -4.79
N CYS A 147 -7.04 19.15 -6.00
CA CYS A 147 -6.50 20.47 -6.22
C CYS A 147 -7.59 21.38 -6.81
N VAL A 148 -7.91 22.46 -6.12
CA VAL A 148 -8.86 23.45 -6.61
C VAL A 148 -8.08 24.51 -7.39
N ASN A 149 -8.46 24.76 -8.64
CA ASN A 149 -7.84 25.82 -9.45
C ASN A 149 -8.27 27.19 -8.92
N ASN A 150 -7.34 27.89 -8.28
CA ASN A 150 -7.58 29.22 -7.71
C ASN A 150 -7.65 30.37 -8.75
N GLN A 151 -7.50 30.04 -10.04
CA GLN A 151 -7.66 30.98 -11.15
C GLN A 151 -8.99 30.78 -11.90
N ALA A 152 -9.82 29.84 -11.47
CA ALA A 152 -11.16 29.66 -12.00
C ALA A 152 -12.11 30.74 -11.48
N ASP A 153 -13.27 30.88 -12.10
CA ASP A 153 -14.32 31.79 -11.62
C ASP A 153 -14.79 31.38 -10.21
N GLU A 154 -15.15 32.36 -9.38
CA GLU A 154 -15.55 32.14 -7.98
C GLU A 154 -16.72 31.12 -7.87
N ALA A 155 -17.65 31.15 -8.80
CA ALA A 155 -18.76 30.18 -8.83
C ALA A 155 -18.29 28.75 -9.08
N ASP A 156 -17.30 28.55 -9.94
CA ASP A 156 -16.74 27.22 -10.23
C ASP A 156 -15.90 26.71 -9.05
N ILE A 157 -15.14 27.60 -8.41
CA ILE A 157 -14.41 27.27 -7.18
C ILE A 157 -15.40 26.82 -6.09
N GLN A 158 -16.48 27.58 -5.87
CA GLN A 158 -17.48 27.24 -4.85
C GLN A 158 -18.18 25.91 -5.17
N ALA A 159 -18.59 25.70 -6.42
CA ALA A 159 -19.20 24.43 -6.83
C ALA A 159 -18.24 23.23 -6.61
N THR A 160 -16.95 23.42 -6.89
CA THR A 160 -15.93 22.40 -6.63
C THR A 160 -15.80 22.08 -5.13
N LEU A 161 -15.76 23.11 -4.29
CA LEU A 161 -15.69 22.95 -2.84
C LEU A 161 -16.96 22.28 -2.28
N ASP A 162 -18.13 22.63 -2.79
CA ASP A 162 -19.40 22.01 -2.41
C ASP A 162 -19.43 20.53 -2.79
N PHE A 163 -18.93 20.17 -3.97
CA PHE A 163 -18.81 18.79 -4.40
C PHE A 163 -17.84 18.00 -3.51
N ILE A 164 -16.65 18.55 -3.21
CA ILE A 164 -15.69 17.92 -2.30
C ILE A 164 -16.31 17.72 -0.92
N ASN A 165 -16.99 18.76 -0.40
CA ASN A 165 -17.69 18.66 0.88
C ASN A 165 -18.76 17.57 0.86
N TRP A 166 -19.54 17.48 -0.22
CA TRP A 166 -20.52 16.42 -0.38
C TRP A 166 -19.89 15.03 -0.39
N CYS A 167 -18.77 14.84 -1.10
CA CYS A 167 -18.04 13.56 -1.10
C CYS A 167 -17.67 13.09 0.31
N VAL A 168 -17.23 14.00 1.19
CA VAL A 168 -16.72 13.66 2.52
C VAL A 168 -17.75 13.73 3.65
N THR A 169 -18.94 14.27 3.39
CA THR A 169 -19.96 14.45 4.43
C THR A 169 -21.29 13.74 4.15
N SER A 170 -21.62 13.47 2.88
CA SER A 170 -22.86 12.77 2.55
C SER A 170 -22.70 11.25 2.75
N GLU A 171 -23.81 10.59 3.07
CA GLU A 171 -23.86 9.12 3.19
C GLU A 171 -23.45 8.44 1.88
N LEU A 172 -23.95 8.93 0.75
CA LEU A 172 -23.61 8.35 -0.57
C LEU A 172 -22.14 8.59 -0.93
N GLY A 173 -21.64 9.81 -0.75
CA GLY A 173 -20.26 10.15 -1.08
C GLY A 173 -19.25 9.33 -0.24
N THR A 174 -19.46 9.27 1.07
CA THR A 174 -18.58 8.51 1.97
C THR A 174 -18.66 7.00 1.69
N LYS A 175 -19.86 6.48 1.41
CA LYS A 175 -20.05 5.07 1.06
C LYS A 175 -19.36 4.73 -0.26
N SER A 176 -19.54 5.54 -1.30
CA SER A 176 -18.89 5.29 -2.60
C SER A 176 -17.35 5.33 -2.49
N MET A 177 -16.79 6.27 -1.75
CA MET A 177 -15.35 6.32 -1.54
C MET A 177 -14.82 5.07 -0.80
N ALA A 178 -15.56 4.59 0.19
CA ALA A 178 -15.14 3.44 1.00
C ALA A 178 -15.37 2.11 0.28
N ASP A 179 -16.58 1.88 -0.26
CA ASP A 179 -17.00 0.58 -0.78
C ASP A 179 -16.65 0.40 -2.26
N ASP A 180 -16.91 1.44 -3.09
CA ASP A 180 -16.72 1.32 -4.54
C ASP A 180 -15.26 1.59 -4.95
N MET A 181 -14.58 2.53 -4.25
CA MET A 181 -13.21 2.93 -4.56
C MET A 181 -12.16 2.28 -3.65
N GLY A 182 -12.56 1.61 -2.57
CA GLY A 182 -11.67 0.94 -1.63
C GLY A 182 -10.74 1.89 -0.85
N PHE A 183 -11.15 3.16 -0.67
CA PHE A 183 -10.32 4.14 0.02
C PHE A 183 -10.39 3.96 1.54
N VAL A 184 -9.24 4.07 2.18
CA VAL A 184 -9.15 4.30 3.63
C VAL A 184 -9.38 5.78 3.87
N ILE A 185 -10.56 6.14 4.39
CA ILE A 185 -10.99 7.54 4.52
C ILE A 185 -10.46 8.11 5.83
N PRO A 186 -9.61 9.16 5.81
CA PRO A 186 -8.98 9.71 7.01
C PRO A 186 -9.84 10.71 7.77
N PHE A 187 -11.12 10.88 7.42
CA PHE A 187 -12.00 11.87 8.02
C PHE A 187 -12.73 11.32 9.24
N LYS A 188 -12.90 12.17 10.26
CA LYS A 188 -13.72 11.84 11.45
C LYS A 188 -15.17 11.63 11.02
N GLY A 189 -15.75 10.50 11.38
CA GLY A 189 -17.14 10.16 11.05
C GLY A 189 -17.30 9.39 9.74
N ALA A 190 -16.24 9.17 8.96
CA ALA A 190 -16.28 8.21 7.87
C ALA A 190 -16.47 6.79 8.45
N GLN A 191 -17.41 6.06 7.89
CA GLN A 191 -17.57 4.63 8.22
C GLN A 191 -16.49 3.84 7.48
N GLU A 192 -15.85 2.92 8.18
CA GLU A 192 -14.94 1.99 7.53
C GLU A 192 -15.74 1.02 6.66
N SER A 193 -15.25 0.75 5.44
CA SER A 193 -15.87 -0.25 4.57
C SER A 193 -15.85 -1.62 5.26
N PRO A 194 -16.95 -2.38 5.20
CA PRO A 194 -16.96 -3.79 5.65
C PRO A 194 -15.88 -4.63 4.97
N ASN A 195 -15.58 -4.34 3.72
CA ASN A 195 -14.57 -5.03 2.92
C ASN A 195 -13.15 -4.76 3.42
N LEU A 196 -12.84 -3.50 3.75
CA LEU A 196 -11.59 -3.12 4.42
C LEU A 196 -11.46 -3.74 5.81
N LEU A 197 -12.57 -3.83 6.56
CA LEU A 197 -12.61 -4.47 7.87
C LEU A 197 -12.24 -5.96 7.80
N THR A 198 -12.58 -6.66 6.72
CA THR A 198 -12.23 -8.07 6.56
C THR A 198 -10.73 -8.24 6.34
N LEU A 199 -10.12 -7.43 5.46
CA LEU A 199 -8.67 -7.39 5.28
C LEU A 199 -7.95 -6.94 6.56
N GLN A 200 -8.52 -6.00 7.32
CA GLN A 200 -7.97 -5.56 8.61
C GLN A 200 -8.19 -6.56 9.76
N LYS A 201 -9.29 -7.33 9.75
CA LYS A 201 -9.56 -8.38 10.76
C LYS A 201 -8.56 -9.53 10.68
N ALA A 202 -8.07 -9.85 9.49
CA ALA A 202 -6.98 -10.80 9.34
C ALA A 202 -5.72 -10.34 10.09
N ARG A 203 -5.46 -9.02 10.13
CA ARG A 203 -4.39 -8.38 10.91
C ARG A 203 -4.55 -8.55 12.43
N LEU A 204 -5.77 -8.40 12.96
CA LEU A 204 -6.02 -8.50 14.40
C LEU A 204 -5.78 -9.91 14.96
N ARG A 205 -5.77 -10.94 14.10
CA ARG A 205 -5.41 -12.30 14.50
C ARG A 205 -3.90 -12.52 14.64
N TYR A 206 -3.07 -11.66 14.02
CA TYR A 206 -1.62 -11.82 14.00
C TYR A 206 -0.87 -10.97 15.03
N HIS A 207 -1.39 -9.77 15.38
CA HIS A 207 -0.72 -8.87 16.36
C HIS A 207 -1.75 -8.11 17.21
N GLY A 208 -1.69 -8.29 18.52
CA GLY A 208 -2.42 -7.43 19.47
C GLY A 208 -1.94 -5.97 19.37
N THR A 209 -2.89 -5.06 19.21
CA THR A 209 -2.76 -3.61 19.44
C THR A 209 -1.60 -2.87 18.76
N SER A 210 -1.52 -2.81 17.46
CA SER A 210 -0.58 -1.92 16.78
C SER A 210 -1.29 -0.69 16.19
N GLN A 211 -0.75 0.49 16.45
CA GLN A 211 -1.19 1.75 15.83
C GLN A 211 -0.77 1.77 14.35
N PRO A 212 -1.59 2.30 13.44
CA PRO A 212 -1.19 2.44 12.05
C PRO A 212 0.03 3.35 11.92
N CYS A 213 0.97 2.96 11.06
CA CYS A 213 2.06 3.82 10.65
C CYS A 213 1.47 5.03 9.88
N ARG A 214 1.50 6.22 10.47
CA ARG A 214 1.04 7.45 9.82
C ARG A 214 2.25 8.33 9.56
N LEU A 215 2.55 8.55 8.28
CA LEU A 215 3.33 9.70 7.89
C LEU A 215 2.45 10.95 8.09
N ARG A 216 2.82 11.83 9.00
CA ARG A 216 2.14 13.13 9.10
C ARG A 216 2.52 13.94 7.87
N SER A 217 1.54 14.26 7.03
CA SER A 217 1.73 15.28 6.00
C SER A 217 2.10 16.59 6.69
N GLY A 218 3.30 17.08 6.44
CA GLY A 218 3.68 18.43 6.84
C GLY A 218 2.73 19.43 6.17
N ARG A 219 2.27 20.44 6.93
CA ARG A 219 1.59 21.59 6.32
C ARG A 219 2.57 22.23 5.35
N MET A 220 2.24 22.26 4.07
CA MET A 220 2.83 23.24 3.18
C MET A 220 2.33 24.61 3.63
N ALA A 221 3.24 25.46 4.02
CA ALA A 221 2.96 26.86 4.30
C ALA A 221 2.79 27.63 2.98
#